data_fa767ab39cb023da22d268dca23c92df
#
_entry.id   fa767ab39cb023da22d268dca23c92df
#
_cell.length_a   1.000
_cell.length_b   1.000
_cell.length_c   1.000
_cell.angle_alpha   90.00
_cell.angle_beta   90.00
_cell.angle_gamma   90.00
#
_symmetry.space_group_name_H-M   'P 1'
#
loop_
_entity.id
_entity.type
_entity.pdbx_description
1 polymer ?
#
loop_
_entity_poly.entity_id
_entity_poly.type
_entity_poly.pdbx_seq_one_letter_code
_entity_poly.pdbx_strand_id
1 'polypeptide(L)'
;VMAEHFKDNLYVVGWQTDNEINCQFPECHCHNCQVAFREFLRERYNNDIAVLNQAWGATFWAQTYTNFDQIQTPKYQKPIHPNPSQVLDYHRYLSWRAASFQRDQVEILRAVNPRWWVTHNGLFRHIDYRGQFTTDLDFISYDVYPFFNFSPATRPLSQAYNLDQARAWSGNYMVPEQQSGPGGQGGYIHDTPEPGEMRRMAYTSIARGADGLMFFRWRTARFGAEEYWCGILDHDNVPRRRYDEAARLGAELKSLGPDLLGTHVFVNVGVAAADQEVS
;
A
#
# COMPACT_ATOMS: atom_id res chain seq x y z
N VAL A 1 2.57 23.55 -4.20
CA VAL A 1 2.13 24.08 -5.51
C VAL A 1 0.79 23.47 -5.92
N MET A 2 0.63 22.13 -6.09
CA MET A 2 -0.63 21.52 -6.51
C MET A 2 -1.79 21.81 -5.55
N ALA A 3 -1.61 21.59 -4.26
CA ALA A 3 -2.65 21.88 -3.26
C ALA A 3 -3.14 23.32 -3.34
N GLU A 4 -2.23 24.29 -3.38
CA GLU A 4 -2.57 25.71 -3.53
C GLU A 4 -3.31 26.01 -4.84
N HIS A 5 -2.93 25.34 -5.93
CA HIS A 5 -3.59 25.54 -7.23
C HIS A 5 -5.04 25.08 -7.22
N PHE A 6 -5.35 24.01 -6.52
CA PHE A 6 -6.69 23.42 -6.48
C PHE A 6 -7.51 23.73 -5.24
N LYS A 7 -7.01 24.61 -4.35
CA LYS A 7 -7.65 24.86 -3.04
C LYS A 7 -9.11 25.29 -3.10
N ASP A 8 -9.49 26.04 -4.13
CA ASP A 8 -10.83 26.57 -4.32
C ASP A 8 -11.68 25.72 -5.30
N ASN A 9 -11.13 24.62 -5.79
CA ASN A 9 -11.85 23.73 -6.71
C ASN A 9 -12.76 22.77 -5.92
N LEU A 10 -14.07 22.95 -6.02
CA LEU A 10 -15.07 22.15 -5.31
C LEU A 10 -15.13 20.68 -5.75
N TYR A 11 -14.54 20.35 -6.90
CA TYR A 11 -14.49 18.97 -7.41
C TYR A 11 -13.28 18.20 -6.89
N VAL A 12 -12.31 18.86 -6.27
CA VAL A 12 -11.20 18.20 -5.58
C VAL A 12 -11.61 17.96 -4.13
N VAL A 13 -11.96 16.73 -3.82
CA VAL A 13 -12.52 16.33 -2.52
C VAL A 13 -11.48 15.68 -1.61
N GLY A 14 -10.36 15.25 -2.14
CA GLY A 14 -9.29 14.59 -1.38
C GLY A 14 -8.05 14.32 -2.21
N TRP A 15 -7.06 13.72 -1.56
CA TRP A 15 -5.74 13.44 -2.13
C TRP A 15 -5.23 12.07 -1.73
N GLN A 16 -4.60 11.39 -2.67
CA GLN A 16 -3.68 10.31 -2.37
C GLN A 16 -2.26 10.89 -2.21
N THR A 17 -1.59 10.56 -1.12
CA THR A 17 -0.18 10.91 -0.91
C THR A 17 0.70 9.97 -1.69
N ASP A 18 1.61 10.52 -2.51
CA ASP A 18 2.55 9.71 -3.29
C ASP A 18 1.90 8.50 -3.97
N ASN A 19 2.67 7.43 -4.24
CA ASN A 19 2.17 6.17 -4.79
C ASN A 19 2.96 5.00 -4.22
N GLU A 20 2.24 3.99 -3.72
CA GLU A 20 2.78 2.67 -3.38
C GLU A 20 4.13 2.71 -2.62
N ILE A 21 4.21 3.47 -1.52
CA ILE A 21 5.42 3.55 -0.69
C ILE A 21 5.88 2.14 -0.32
N ASN A 22 7.16 1.84 -0.53
CA ASN A 22 7.81 0.54 -0.33
C ASN A 22 7.43 -0.59 -1.33
N CYS A 23 6.68 -0.31 -2.40
CA CYS A 23 6.33 -1.34 -3.39
C CYS A 23 7.57 -1.97 -4.05
N GLN A 24 8.41 -1.15 -4.65
CA GLN A 24 9.55 -1.63 -5.44
C GLN A 24 10.84 -1.77 -4.62
N PHE A 25 11.02 -0.90 -3.65
CA PHE A 25 12.24 -0.80 -2.82
C PHE A 25 11.88 -0.74 -1.35
N PRO A 26 11.48 -1.87 -0.74
CA PRO A 26 11.08 -1.89 0.66
C PRO A 26 12.23 -1.61 1.63
N GLU A 27 13.47 -1.83 1.20
CA GLU A 27 14.67 -1.61 2.02
C GLU A 27 15.67 -0.69 1.34
N CYS A 28 16.38 0.12 2.11
CA CYS A 28 17.44 0.99 1.62
C CYS A 28 18.64 1.01 2.57
N HIS A 29 19.79 0.65 2.05
CA HIS A 29 21.05 0.58 2.80
C HIS A 29 22.07 1.66 2.39
N CYS A 30 21.62 2.77 1.80
CA CYS A 30 22.51 3.88 1.42
C CYS A 30 23.05 4.59 2.67
N HIS A 31 24.05 5.45 2.47
CA HIS A 31 24.69 6.18 3.55
C HIS A 31 23.66 6.95 4.42
N ASN A 32 22.74 7.68 3.79
CA ASN A 32 21.73 8.45 4.50
C ASN A 32 20.80 7.58 5.35
N CYS A 33 20.40 6.42 4.83
CA CYS A 33 19.61 5.45 5.59
C CYS A 33 20.38 4.85 6.76
N GLN A 34 21.69 4.64 6.62
CA GLN A 34 22.54 4.19 7.72
C GLN A 34 22.62 5.23 8.85
N VAL A 35 22.81 6.50 8.50
CA VAL A 35 22.84 7.60 9.48
C VAL A 35 21.50 7.70 10.19
N ALA A 36 20.41 7.78 9.43
CA ALA A 36 19.07 7.91 9.98
C ALA A 36 18.64 6.71 10.84
N PHE A 37 19.06 5.50 10.48
CA PHE A 37 18.81 4.30 11.32
C PHE A 37 19.51 4.39 12.67
N ARG A 38 20.75 4.88 12.70
CA ARG A 38 21.49 5.10 13.95
C ARG A 38 20.82 6.13 14.85
N GLU A 39 20.33 7.23 14.26
CA GLU A 39 19.57 8.24 15.02
C GLU A 39 18.27 7.67 15.57
N PHE A 40 17.52 6.92 14.77
CA PHE A 40 16.33 6.20 15.20
C PHE A 40 16.64 5.26 16.39
N LEU A 41 17.76 4.53 16.34
CA LEU A 41 18.17 3.67 17.44
C LEU A 41 18.58 4.47 18.69
N ARG A 42 19.28 5.59 18.54
CA ARG A 42 19.59 6.48 19.67
C ARG A 42 18.34 6.97 20.38
N GLU A 43 17.37 7.42 19.63
CA GLU A 43 16.10 7.83 20.20
C GLU A 43 15.38 6.68 20.89
N ARG A 44 15.26 5.53 20.23
CA ARG A 44 14.58 4.35 20.74
C ARG A 44 15.18 3.79 22.02
N TYR A 45 16.49 3.85 22.17
CA TYR A 45 17.25 3.30 23.31
C TYR A 45 17.79 4.40 24.25
N ASN A 46 17.20 5.60 24.22
CA ASN A 46 17.59 6.73 25.07
C ASN A 46 19.10 7.03 25.04
N ASN A 47 19.71 6.87 23.87
CA ASN A 47 21.16 7.04 23.63
C ASN A 47 22.03 6.16 24.53
N ASP A 48 21.52 5.04 25.02
CA ASP A 48 22.26 4.07 25.86
C ASP A 48 22.56 2.78 25.06
N ILE A 49 23.81 2.63 24.68
CA ILE A 49 24.28 1.47 23.91
C ILE A 49 24.21 0.16 24.71
N ALA A 50 24.28 0.21 26.02
CA ALA A 50 24.18 -0.99 26.87
C ALA A 50 22.73 -1.53 26.83
N VAL A 51 21.74 -0.64 26.84
CA VAL A 51 20.32 -1.02 26.69
C VAL A 51 20.06 -1.67 25.34
N LEU A 52 20.60 -1.11 24.25
CA LEU A 52 20.52 -1.72 22.93
C LEU A 52 21.17 -3.11 22.91
N ASN A 53 22.41 -3.24 23.41
CA ASN A 53 23.12 -4.53 23.45
C ASN A 53 22.34 -5.59 24.21
N GLN A 54 21.72 -5.23 25.32
CA GLN A 54 20.85 -6.11 26.08
C GLN A 54 19.62 -6.53 25.29
N ALA A 55 18.92 -5.57 24.68
CA ALA A 55 17.71 -5.82 23.91
C ALA A 55 17.97 -6.72 22.69
N TRP A 56 19.11 -6.57 22.04
CA TRP A 56 19.50 -7.40 20.91
C TRP A 56 20.19 -8.71 21.28
N GLY A 57 20.52 -8.92 22.56
CA GLY A 57 21.31 -10.07 22.99
C GLY A 57 22.70 -10.09 22.35
N ALA A 58 23.31 -8.91 22.18
CA ALA A 58 24.52 -8.71 21.37
C ALA A 58 25.78 -9.43 21.91
N THR A 59 25.74 -9.95 23.12
CA THR A 59 26.82 -10.81 23.66
C THR A 59 26.94 -12.14 22.92
N PHE A 60 25.87 -12.62 22.30
CA PHE A 60 25.88 -13.84 21.51
C PHE A 60 26.76 -13.64 20.27
N TRP A 61 27.69 -14.55 20.04
CA TRP A 61 28.72 -14.47 19.00
C TRP A 61 29.56 -13.18 19.05
N ALA A 62 29.74 -12.58 20.24
CA ALA A 62 30.55 -11.39 20.44
C ALA A 62 30.19 -10.19 19.56
N GLN A 63 28.90 -9.95 19.35
CA GLN A 63 28.38 -8.87 18.52
C GLN A 63 28.10 -7.56 19.30
N THR A 64 28.71 -7.41 20.49
CA THR A 64 28.50 -6.23 21.33
C THR A 64 29.05 -4.95 20.68
N TYR A 65 28.26 -3.91 20.69
CA TYR A 65 28.62 -2.58 20.22
C TYR A 65 29.11 -1.70 21.37
N THR A 66 30.11 -0.84 21.13
CA THR A 66 30.57 0.16 22.09
C THR A 66 29.98 1.55 21.86
N ASN A 67 29.47 1.80 20.68
CA ASN A 67 28.73 3.01 20.32
C ASN A 67 27.81 2.77 19.13
N PHE A 68 26.86 3.68 18.91
CA PHE A 68 25.87 3.57 17.81
C PHE A 68 26.49 3.69 16.42
N ASP A 69 27.63 4.35 16.26
CA ASP A 69 28.25 4.56 14.95
C ASP A 69 28.80 3.28 14.32
N GLN A 70 29.02 2.24 15.13
CA GLN A 70 29.41 0.92 14.66
C GLN A 70 28.24 0.15 14.03
N ILE A 71 27.00 0.55 14.31
CA ILE A 71 25.82 -0.17 13.83
C ILE A 71 25.60 0.14 12.35
N GLN A 72 25.36 -0.91 11.57
CA GLN A 72 25.00 -0.83 10.18
C GLN A 72 23.57 -1.34 9.99
N THR A 73 22.90 -0.91 8.91
CA THR A 73 21.64 -1.53 8.51
C THR A 73 21.85 -3.01 8.22
N PRO A 74 20.98 -3.92 8.68
CA PRO A 74 21.17 -5.36 8.51
C PRO A 74 21.09 -5.73 7.04
N LYS A 75 22.00 -6.58 6.59
CA LYS A 75 22.00 -7.13 5.23
C LYS A 75 22.11 -8.65 5.31
N TYR A 76 21.26 -9.32 4.55
CA TYR A 76 21.36 -10.78 4.45
C TYR A 76 22.57 -11.15 3.61
N GLN A 77 23.63 -11.62 4.27
CA GLN A 77 24.87 -12.08 3.63
C GLN A 77 25.15 -13.51 4.06
N LYS A 78 25.25 -14.41 3.10
CA LYS A 78 25.71 -15.77 3.41
C LYS A 78 27.19 -15.77 3.72
N PRO A 79 27.67 -16.57 4.73
CA PRO A 79 26.93 -17.54 5.53
C PRO A 79 26.30 -16.97 6.82
N ILE A 80 26.45 -15.68 7.10
CA ILE A 80 26.02 -15.07 8.36
C ILE A 80 24.68 -14.39 8.18
N HIS A 81 23.72 -14.73 9.02
CA HIS A 81 22.43 -14.03 9.12
C HIS A 81 22.54 -12.87 10.11
N PRO A 82 21.88 -11.73 9.84
CA PRO A 82 21.83 -10.62 10.78
C PRO A 82 21.08 -11.03 12.06
N ASN A 83 21.34 -10.31 13.14
CA ASN A 83 20.62 -10.48 14.41
C ASN A 83 19.11 -10.19 14.20
N PRO A 84 18.19 -11.11 14.55
CA PRO A 84 16.76 -10.89 14.34
C PRO A 84 16.21 -9.64 15.03
N SER A 85 16.70 -9.28 16.20
CA SER A 85 16.29 -8.06 16.90
C SER A 85 16.74 -6.80 16.17
N GLN A 86 17.93 -6.83 15.56
CA GLN A 86 18.40 -5.75 14.69
C GLN A 86 17.52 -5.62 13.43
N VAL A 87 17.15 -6.75 12.82
CA VAL A 87 16.24 -6.77 11.65
C VAL A 87 14.89 -6.18 12.02
N LEU A 88 14.34 -6.57 13.16
CA LEU A 88 13.06 -6.04 13.64
C LEU A 88 13.11 -4.53 13.87
N ASP A 89 14.18 -4.02 14.48
CA ASP A 89 14.33 -2.57 14.65
C ASP A 89 14.56 -1.84 13.33
N TYR A 90 15.18 -2.50 12.35
CA TYR A 90 15.31 -1.93 11.02
C TYR A 90 13.96 -1.86 10.30
N HIS A 91 13.10 -2.86 10.40
CA HIS A 91 11.74 -2.80 9.87
C HIS A 91 10.90 -1.70 10.55
N ARG A 92 11.04 -1.54 11.87
CA ARG A 92 10.41 -0.42 12.59
C ARG A 92 10.90 0.95 12.11
N TYR A 93 12.20 1.08 11.84
CA TYR A 93 12.76 2.27 11.24
C TYR A 93 12.20 2.53 9.84
N LEU A 94 12.07 1.50 9.00
CA LEU A 94 11.51 1.64 7.66
C LEU A 94 10.05 2.10 7.72
N SER A 95 9.25 1.53 8.62
CA SER A 95 7.88 1.96 8.86
C SER A 95 7.80 3.41 9.36
N TRP A 96 8.61 3.77 10.36
CA TRP A 96 8.69 5.14 10.86
C TRP A 96 9.06 6.14 9.77
N ARG A 97 10.02 5.79 8.93
CA ARG A 97 10.46 6.64 7.81
C ARG A 97 9.36 6.83 6.77
N ALA A 98 8.66 5.75 6.41
CA ALA A 98 7.53 5.82 5.48
C ALA A 98 6.41 6.71 6.04
N ALA A 99 6.06 6.55 7.32
CA ALA A 99 5.08 7.37 8.01
C ALA A 99 5.50 8.85 8.08
N SER A 100 6.77 9.13 8.38
CA SER A 100 7.29 10.51 8.40
C SER A 100 7.22 11.19 7.04
N PHE A 101 7.63 10.48 5.99
CA PHE A 101 7.55 10.99 4.61
C PHE A 101 6.11 11.26 4.18
N GLN A 102 5.17 10.42 4.57
CA GLN A 102 3.74 10.63 4.32
C GLN A 102 3.21 11.83 5.09
N ARG A 103 3.57 11.95 6.38
CA ARG A 103 3.14 13.05 7.26
C ARG A 103 3.49 14.41 6.68
N ASP A 104 4.70 14.60 6.17
CA ASP A 104 5.11 15.85 5.55
C ASP A 104 4.14 16.28 4.43
N GLN A 105 3.66 15.34 3.64
CA GLN A 105 2.69 15.58 2.57
C GLN A 105 1.30 15.90 3.14
N VAL A 106 0.85 15.13 4.13
CA VAL A 106 -0.45 15.33 4.79
C VAL A 106 -0.52 16.72 5.44
N GLU A 107 0.51 17.13 6.16
CA GLU A 107 0.59 18.44 6.80
C GLU A 107 0.44 19.58 5.80
N ILE A 108 1.11 19.49 4.64
CA ILE A 108 0.99 20.46 3.56
C ILE A 108 -0.46 20.50 3.02
N LEU A 109 -1.08 19.35 2.79
CA LEU A 109 -2.45 19.26 2.28
C LEU A 109 -3.46 19.84 3.28
N ARG A 110 -3.35 19.47 4.57
CA ARG A 110 -4.22 19.94 5.64
C ARG A 110 -4.08 21.44 5.91
N ALA A 111 -2.88 21.99 5.80
CA ALA A 111 -2.64 23.42 5.95
C ALA A 111 -3.34 24.24 4.85
N VAL A 112 -3.50 23.69 3.64
CA VAL A 112 -4.18 24.36 2.52
C VAL A 112 -5.69 24.22 2.61
N ASN A 113 -6.18 23.00 2.84
CA ASN A 113 -7.62 22.75 2.98
C ASN A 113 -7.90 21.54 3.89
N PRO A 114 -8.25 21.78 5.15
CA PRO A 114 -8.48 20.73 6.14
C PRO A 114 -9.73 19.86 5.88
N ARG A 115 -10.57 20.20 4.89
CA ARG A 115 -11.76 19.42 4.52
C ARG A 115 -11.45 18.31 3.53
N TRP A 116 -10.29 18.32 2.87
CA TRP A 116 -9.89 17.24 1.99
C TRP A 116 -9.63 15.98 2.79
N TRP A 117 -10.19 14.85 2.34
CA TRP A 117 -9.71 13.57 2.84
C TRP A 117 -8.34 13.24 2.25
N VAL A 118 -7.53 12.53 2.99
CA VAL A 118 -6.20 12.10 2.57
C VAL A 118 -6.07 10.59 2.78
N THR A 119 -5.58 9.92 1.76
CA THR A 119 -5.34 8.49 1.76
C THR A 119 -3.97 8.16 1.16
N HIS A 120 -3.55 6.91 1.31
CA HIS A 120 -2.42 6.31 0.59
C HIS A 120 -2.81 4.92 0.12
N ASN A 121 -2.24 4.49 -1.03
CA ASN A 121 -2.55 3.21 -1.64
C ASN A 121 -1.51 2.13 -1.36
N GLY A 122 -1.92 0.88 -1.49
CA GLY A 122 -1.06 -0.29 -1.36
C GLY A 122 -0.91 -0.80 0.08
N LEU A 123 -0.64 -2.10 0.20
CA LEU A 123 -0.35 -2.78 1.46
C LEU A 123 1.01 -3.45 1.32
N PHE A 124 2.08 -2.68 1.48
CA PHE A 124 3.45 -3.13 1.23
C PHE A 124 4.21 -3.45 2.52
N ARG A 125 5.34 -4.14 2.37
CA ARG A 125 6.15 -4.62 3.49
C ARG A 125 6.76 -3.48 4.29
N HIS A 126 7.05 -3.76 5.55
CA HIS A 126 7.74 -2.87 6.48
C HIS A 126 7.00 -1.54 6.71
N ILE A 127 5.67 -1.58 6.71
CA ILE A 127 4.81 -0.46 7.10
C ILE A 127 3.83 -0.95 8.18
N ASP A 128 3.82 -0.27 9.31
CA ASP A 128 2.84 -0.50 10.39
C ASP A 128 1.54 0.24 10.08
N TYR A 129 0.62 -0.46 9.44
CA TYR A 129 -0.70 0.05 9.10
C TYR A 129 -1.65 0.16 10.30
N ARG A 130 -1.29 -0.37 11.47
CA ARG A 130 -2.07 -0.23 12.71
C ARG A 130 -1.59 0.94 13.58
N GLY A 131 -0.44 1.48 13.26
CA GLY A 131 0.24 2.51 14.02
C GLY A 131 0.39 3.82 13.26
N GLN A 132 1.61 4.31 13.24
CA GLN A 132 1.92 5.66 12.79
C GLN A 132 1.51 5.99 11.35
N PHE A 133 1.54 4.99 10.44
CA PHE A 133 1.28 5.26 9.03
C PHE A 133 -0.17 5.67 8.77
N THR A 134 -1.12 5.07 9.47
CA THR A 134 -2.55 5.35 9.29
C THR A 134 -3.07 6.53 10.11
N THR A 135 -2.34 6.93 11.15
CA THR A 135 -2.75 7.99 12.08
C THR A 135 -3.01 9.32 11.37
N ASP A 136 -2.26 9.61 10.32
CA ASP A 136 -2.35 10.86 9.57
C ASP A 136 -3.35 10.80 8.40
N LEU A 137 -3.87 9.60 8.08
CA LEU A 137 -4.81 9.36 6.99
C LEU A 137 -6.27 9.33 7.49
N ASP A 138 -7.21 9.66 6.61
CA ASP A 138 -8.64 9.47 6.90
C ASP A 138 -9.05 8.00 6.70
N PHE A 139 -8.42 7.33 5.75
CA PHE A 139 -8.60 5.90 5.48
C PHE A 139 -7.44 5.38 4.63
N ILE A 140 -7.30 4.05 4.59
CA ILE A 140 -6.36 3.36 3.70
C ILE A 140 -7.03 3.10 2.34
N SER A 141 -6.23 3.08 1.28
CA SER A 141 -6.61 2.58 -0.03
C SER A 141 -5.81 1.33 -0.38
N TYR A 142 -6.40 0.45 -1.18
CA TYR A 142 -5.76 -0.80 -1.60
C TYR A 142 -5.88 -1.02 -3.10
N ASP A 143 -4.75 -1.33 -3.75
CA ASP A 143 -4.69 -1.61 -5.17
C ASP A 143 -5.01 -3.07 -5.45
N VAL A 144 -6.01 -3.31 -6.28
CA VAL A 144 -6.58 -4.65 -6.49
C VAL A 144 -6.16 -5.22 -7.84
N TYR A 145 -5.11 -6.04 -7.80
CA TYR A 145 -4.57 -6.77 -8.93
C TYR A 145 -4.57 -8.28 -8.67
N PRO A 146 -5.72 -8.94 -8.69
CA PRO A 146 -5.82 -10.37 -8.36
C PRO A 146 -5.00 -11.28 -9.27
N PHE A 147 -4.71 -10.83 -10.47
CA PHE A 147 -3.95 -11.58 -11.47
C PHE A 147 -2.45 -11.70 -11.17
N PHE A 148 -1.92 -10.93 -10.20
CA PHE A 148 -0.60 -11.21 -9.62
C PHE A 148 -0.56 -12.55 -8.87
N ASN A 149 -1.69 -13.07 -8.43
CA ASN A 149 -1.81 -14.45 -8.02
C ASN A 149 -1.98 -15.34 -9.25
N PHE A 150 -0.96 -16.09 -9.59
CA PHE A 150 -0.90 -16.93 -10.78
C PHE A 150 -1.87 -18.11 -10.74
N SER A 151 -2.41 -18.48 -9.59
CA SER A 151 -3.43 -19.53 -9.48
C SER A 151 -4.84 -18.95 -9.64
N PRO A 152 -5.53 -19.20 -10.76
CA PRO A 152 -6.90 -18.72 -10.96
C PRO A 152 -7.87 -19.12 -9.85
N ALA A 153 -7.69 -20.30 -9.27
CA ALA A 153 -8.54 -20.82 -8.20
C ALA A 153 -8.43 -20.00 -6.89
N THR A 154 -7.27 -19.39 -6.62
CA THR A 154 -7.02 -18.63 -5.38
C THR A 154 -7.12 -17.13 -5.56
N ARG A 155 -7.21 -16.61 -6.79
CA ARG A 155 -7.35 -15.17 -7.06
C ARG A 155 -8.49 -14.49 -6.27
N PRO A 156 -9.73 -15.05 -6.24
CA PRO A 156 -10.81 -14.44 -5.46
C PRO A 156 -10.57 -14.44 -3.95
N LEU A 157 -9.92 -15.48 -3.43
CA LEU A 157 -9.61 -15.60 -2.00
C LEU A 157 -8.53 -14.60 -1.60
N SER A 158 -7.48 -14.49 -2.40
CA SER A 158 -6.40 -13.50 -2.19
C SER A 158 -6.94 -12.08 -2.21
N GLN A 159 -7.79 -11.74 -3.19
CA GLN A 159 -8.47 -10.45 -3.24
C GLN A 159 -9.28 -10.19 -1.96
N ALA A 160 -10.13 -11.14 -1.57
CA ALA A 160 -10.98 -11.00 -0.41
C ALA A 160 -10.18 -10.81 0.88
N TYR A 161 -9.11 -11.58 1.07
CA TYR A 161 -8.23 -11.50 2.24
C TYR A 161 -7.58 -10.11 2.37
N ASN A 162 -6.99 -9.60 1.30
CA ASN A 162 -6.33 -8.29 1.32
C ASN A 162 -7.31 -7.14 1.56
N LEU A 163 -8.51 -7.21 0.98
CA LEU A 163 -9.57 -6.23 1.21
C LEU A 163 -10.07 -6.26 2.67
N ASP A 164 -10.19 -7.44 3.27
CA ASP A 164 -10.55 -7.57 4.69
C ASP A 164 -9.45 -7.02 5.60
N GLN A 165 -8.17 -7.17 5.23
CA GLN A 165 -7.06 -6.53 5.95
C GLN A 165 -7.14 -5.00 5.87
N ALA A 166 -7.34 -4.42 4.68
CA ALA A 166 -7.48 -2.98 4.52
C ALA A 166 -8.61 -2.43 5.41
N ARG A 167 -9.78 -3.09 5.39
CA ARG A 167 -10.89 -2.72 6.26
C ARG A 167 -10.56 -2.87 7.74
N ALA A 168 -9.86 -3.91 8.13
CA ALA A 168 -9.48 -4.14 9.53
C ALA A 168 -8.53 -3.08 10.08
N TRP A 169 -7.76 -2.42 9.23
CA TRP A 169 -6.80 -1.41 9.63
C TRP A 169 -7.36 0.02 9.68
N SER A 170 -8.29 0.37 8.79
CA SER A 170 -8.83 1.73 8.76
C SER A 170 -10.36 1.85 8.84
N GLY A 171 -11.08 0.75 8.81
CA GLY A 171 -12.55 0.76 8.70
C GLY A 171 -12.98 0.99 7.25
N ASN A 172 -13.08 2.25 6.84
CA ASN A 172 -13.32 2.62 5.44
C ASN A 172 -12.09 2.34 4.59
N TYR A 173 -12.30 2.11 3.31
CA TYR A 173 -11.21 2.09 2.33
C TYR A 173 -11.74 2.38 0.92
N MET A 174 -10.83 2.75 0.03
CA MET A 174 -11.07 2.88 -1.40
C MET A 174 -10.19 1.91 -2.18
N VAL A 175 -10.60 1.62 -3.40
CA VAL A 175 -9.79 0.92 -4.40
C VAL A 175 -9.44 1.94 -5.51
N PRO A 176 -8.30 2.64 -5.41
CA PRO A 176 -7.90 3.63 -6.41
C PRO A 176 -7.35 2.97 -7.67
N GLU A 177 -6.94 1.71 -7.59
CA GLU A 177 -6.43 0.94 -8.72
C GLU A 177 -7.09 -0.45 -8.76
N GLN A 178 -8.21 -0.53 -9.46
CA GLN A 178 -8.83 -1.81 -9.78
C GLN A 178 -8.35 -2.28 -11.15
N GLN A 179 -7.81 -3.48 -11.22
CA GLN A 179 -7.38 -4.08 -12.49
C GLN A 179 -8.48 -4.06 -13.54
N SER A 180 -8.18 -3.56 -14.74
CA SER A 180 -9.12 -3.48 -15.87
C SER A 180 -8.72 -4.34 -17.07
N GLY A 181 -7.45 -4.50 -17.33
CA GLY A 181 -6.90 -5.28 -18.42
C GLY A 181 -5.80 -6.22 -17.96
N PRO A 182 -5.06 -6.86 -18.88
CA PRO A 182 -3.84 -7.55 -18.52
C PRO A 182 -2.87 -6.57 -17.87
N GLY A 183 -2.25 -6.97 -16.77
CA GLY A 183 -1.16 -6.23 -16.16
C GLY A 183 0.17 -6.79 -16.64
N GLY A 184 1.16 -5.93 -16.87
CA GLY A 184 2.47 -6.44 -17.25
C GLY A 184 3.53 -5.38 -17.47
N GLN A 185 4.74 -5.84 -17.41
CA GLN A 185 5.95 -5.10 -17.71
C GLN A 185 6.85 -5.99 -18.58
N GLY A 186 7.98 -5.48 -19.04
CA GLY A 186 8.86 -6.17 -19.97
C GLY A 186 9.32 -7.59 -19.61
N GLY A 187 9.17 -8.01 -18.38
CA GLY A 187 9.53 -9.36 -17.92
C GLY A 187 8.36 -10.33 -17.72
N TYR A 188 7.11 -9.83 -17.75
CA TYR A 188 5.91 -10.64 -17.53
C TYR A 188 4.66 -9.94 -18.05
N ILE A 189 3.67 -10.71 -18.49
CA ILE A 189 2.34 -10.23 -18.88
C ILE A 189 1.32 -11.20 -18.30
N HIS A 190 0.31 -10.65 -17.61
CA HIS A 190 -0.80 -11.43 -17.07
C HIS A 190 -1.93 -11.54 -18.06
N ASP A 191 -2.82 -12.52 -17.83
CA ASP A 191 -4.02 -12.73 -18.62
C ASP A 191 -4.95 -11.51 -18.58
N THR A 192 -5.70 -11.30 -19.63
CA THR A 192 -6.82 -10.36 -19.64
C THR A 192 -7.96 -10.91 -18.78
N PRO A 193 -8.59 -10.08 -17.93
CA PRO A 193 -9.80 -10.49 -17.24
C PRO A 193 -10.87 -11.01 -18.22
N GLU A 194 -11.42 -12.18 -17.95
CA GLU A 194 -12.49 -12.78 -18.73
C GLU A 194 -13.79 -11.96 -18.67
N PRO A 195 -14.74 -12.15 -19.60
CA PRO A 195 -16.04 -11.47 -19.51
C PRO A 195 -16.72 -11.68 -18.15
N GLY A 196 -17.09 -10.59 -17.48
CA GLY A 196 -17.68 -10.61 -16.15
C GLY A 196 -16.69 -10.57 -14.98
N GLU A 197 -15.39 -10.77 -15.20
CA GLU A 197 -14.41 -10.75 -14.11
C GLU A 197 -14.18 -9.33 -13.55
N MET A 198 -14.19 -8.30 -14.39
CA MET A 198 -14.11 -6.91 -13.90
C MET A 198 -15.30 -6.59 -12.99
N ARG A 199 -16.50 -7.02 -13.39
CA ARG A 199 -17.70 -6.89 -12.57
C ARG A 199 -17.59 -7.67 -11.27
N ARG A 200 -17.15 -8.94 -11.31
CA ARG A 200 -16.93 -9.77 -10.12
C ARG A 200 -15.92 -9.12 -9.15
N MET A 201 -14.79 -8.66 -9.65
CA MET A 201 -13.76 -7.99 -8.84
C MET A 201 -14.32 -6.74 -8.16
N ALA A 202 -15.04 -5.90 -8.88
CA ALA A 202 -15.66 -4.70 -8.35
C ALA A 202 -16.67 -5.00 -7.23
N TYR A 203 -17.58 -5.95 -7.46
CA TYR A 203 -18.54 -6.36 -6.44
C TYR A 203 -17.89 -7.06 -5.24
N THR A 204 -16.77 -7.77 -5.45
CA THR A 204 -16.00 -8.31 -4.32
C THR A 204 -15.46 -7.18 -3.45
N SER A 205 -14.93 -6.10 -4.05
CA SER A 205 -14.44 -4.94 -3.31
C SER A 205 -15.56 -4.24 -2.53
N ILE A 206 -16.69 -3.98 -3.18
CA ILE A 206 -17.86 -3.34 -2.56
C ILE A 206 -18.43 -4.20 -1.42
N ALA A 207 -18.62 -5.50 -1.67
CA ALA A 207 -19.13 -6.43 -0.65
C ALA A 207 -18.20 -6.58 0.56
N ARG A 208 -16.93 -6.18 0.43
CA ARG A 208 -15.94 -6.14 1.52
C ARG A 208 -15.81 -4.75 2.16
N GLY A 209 -16.63 -3.77 1.75
CA GLY A 209 -16.73 -2.46 2.37
C GLY A 209 -15.94 -1.36 1.67
N ALA A 210 -15.63 -1.49 0.39
CA ALA A 210 -15.05 -0.40 -0.37
C ALA A 210 -16.07 0.71 -0.61
N ASP A 211 -15.74 1.94 -0.24
CA ASP A 211 -16.57 3.13 -0.46
C ASP A 211 -16.34 3.78 -1.82
N GLY A 212 -15.26 3.45 -2.48
CA GLY A 212 -14.91 3.97 -3.80
C GLY A 212 -14.09 2.97 -4.62
N LEU A 213 -14.26 3.07 -5.94
CA LEU A 213 -13.57 2.20 -6.89
C LEU A 213 -13.16 3.00 -8.12
N MET A 214 -11.90 2.90 -8.50
CA MET A 214 -11.38 3.44 -9.76
C MET A 214 -10.64 2.34 -10.50
N PHE A 215 -10.77 2.31 -11.83
CA PHE A 215 -10.05 1.34 -12.64
C PHE A 215 -8.68 1.87 -13.07
N PHE A 216 -7.66 1.08 -12.90
CA PHE A 216 -6.37 1.31 -13.51
C PHE A 216 -6.32 0.52 -14.81
N ARG A 217 -6.27 1.17 -15.94
CA ARG A 217 -6.28 2.60 -16.19
C ARG A 217 -7.33 2.91 -17.27
N TRP A 218 -7.63 4.19 -17.49
CA TRP A 218 -8.56 4.57 -18.54
C TRP A 218 -8.11 4.10 -19.92
N ARG A 219 -6.89 4.43 -20.29
CA ARG A 219 -6.31 4.10 -21.59
C ARG A 219 -4.89 3.54 -21.43
N THR A 220 -4.61 2.47 -22.17
CA THR A 220 -3.28 1.86 -22.23
C THR A 220 -2.22 2.84 -22.73
N ALA A 221 -1.10 2.93 -22.05
CA ALA A 221 0.04 3.74 -22.47
C ALA A 221 0.62 3.17 -23.77
N ARG A 222 1.00 4.06 -24.69
CA ARG A 222 1.52 3.67 -26.01
C ARG A 222 3.04 3.45 -26.02
N PHE A 223 3.70 3.76 -24.93
CA PHE A 223 5.14 3.66 -24.73
C PHE A 223 5.48 3.75 -23.25
N GLY A 224 6.71 3.37 -22.90
CA GLY A 224 7.20 3.40 -21.52
C GLY A 224 7.16 2.04 -20.86
N ALA A 225 7.61 1.96 -19.62
CA ALA A 225 7.77 0.70 -18.90
C ALA A 225 6.45 -0.06 -18.68
N GLU A 226 5.32 0.66 -18.71
CA GLU A 226 3.97 0.12 -18.46
C GLU A 226 3.12 0.04 -19.74
N GLU A 227 3.70 -0.05 -20.91
CA GLU A 227 2.93 -0.19 -22.16
C GLU A 227 2.10 -1.48 -22.23
N TYR A 228 2.45 -2.50 -21.44
CA TYR A 228 1.69 -3.75 -21.29
C TYR A 228 0.69 -3.72 -20.12
N TRP A 229 0.64 -2.64 -19.37
CA TRP A 229 -0.35 -2.44 -18.33
C TRP A 229 -1.63 -1.87 -18.93
N CYS A 230 -2.49 -2.76 -19.40
CA CYS A 230 -3.61 -2.40 -20.24
C CYS A 230 -4.80 -1.84 -19.43
N GLY A 231 -5.38 -0.78 -19.99
CA GLY A 231 -6.54 -0.10 -19.43
C GLY A 231 -7.88 -0.61 -19.93
N ILE A 232 -8.92 0.15 -19.64
CA ILE A 232 -10.27 -0.03 -20.19
C ILE A 232 -10.24 0.08 -21.71
N LEU A 233 -9.49 1.05 -22.22
CA LEU A 233 -9.21 1.22 -23.65
C LEU A 233 -7.82 0.69 -23.98
N ASP A 234 -7.70 0.04 -25.13
CA ASP A 234 -6.44 -0.46 -25.67
C ASP A 234 -5.54 0.66 -26.23
N HIS A 235 -4.38 0.30 -26.78
CA HIS A 235 -3.39 1.24 -27.32
C HIS A 235 -3.95 2.13 -28.44
N ASP A 236 -4.91 1.62 -29.21
CA ASP A 236 -5.55 2.32 -30.32
C ASP A 236 -6.74 3.21 -29.89
N ASN A 237 -7.05 3.20 -28.59
CA ASN A 237 -8.14 3.98 -27.99
C ASN A 237 -9.55 3.64 -28.51
N VAL A 238 -9.72 2.43 -29.03
CA VAL A 238 -11.03 1.97 -29.54
C VAL A 238 -11.81 1.29 -28.42
N PRO A 239 -13.05 1.70 -28.11
CA PRO A 239 -13.92 1.03 -27.17
C PRO A 239 -14.21 -0.41 -27.59
N ARG A 240 -13.97 -1.36 -26.66
CA ARG A 240 -14.23 -2.79 -26.85
C ARG A 240 -14.86 -3.38 -25.59
N ARG A 241 -14.87 -4.70 -25.49
CA ARG A 241 -15.50 -5.45 -24.40
C ARG A 241 -15.26 -4.88 -22.99
N ARG A 242 -14.03 -4.53 -22.64
CA ARG A 242 -13.72 -3.98 -21.31
C ARG A 242 -14.38 -2.63 -21.05
N TYR A 243 -14.42 -1.78 -22.07
CA TYR A 243 -15.12 -0.51 -22.00
C TYR A 243 -16.63 -0.72 -21.80
N ASP A 244 -17.25 -1.61 -22.56
CA ASP A 244 -18.67 -1.91 -22.45
C ASP A 244 -19.02 -2.53 -21.08
N GLU A 245 -18.14 -3.38 -20.55
CA GLU A 245 -18.30 -3.97 -19.22
C GLU A 245 -18.19 -2.90 -18.13
N ALA A 246 -17.19 -2.02 -18.20
CA ALA A 246 -17.04 -0.91 -17.26
C ALA A 246 -18.24 0.06 -17.31
N ALA A 247 -18.73 0.37 -18.49
CA ALA A 247 -19.91 1.24 -18.67
C ALA A 247 -21.17 0.63 -18.05
N ARG A 248 -21.41 -0.68 -18.29
CA ARG A 248 -22.54 -1.40 -17.67
C ARG A 248 -22.41 -1.45 -16.15
N LEU A 249 -21.23 -1.77 -15.65
CA LEU A 249 -20.95 -1.79 -14.20
C LEU A 249 -21.20 -0.41 -13.58
N GLY A 250 -20.73 0.67 -14.20
CA GLY A 250 -20.97 2.02 -13.71
C GLY A 250 -22.46 2.38 -13.65
N ALA A 251 -23.26 1.95 -14.65
CA ALA A 251 -24.70 2.13 -14.64
C ALA A 251 -25.39 1.31 -13.52
N GLU A 252 -24.97 0.07 -13.30
CA GLU A 252 -25.45 -0.78 -12.20
C GLU A 252 -25.15 -0.14 -10.84
N LEU A 253 -23.91 0.26 -10.59
CA LEU A 253 -23.50 0.88 -9.34
C LEU A 253 -24.23 2.21 -9.08
N LYS A 254 -24.45 3.00 -10.11
CA LYS A 254 -25.23 4.22 -9.99
C LYS A 254 -26.69 3.94 -9.59
N SER A 255 -27.28 2.86 -10.09
CA SER A 255 -28.63 2.43 -9.71
C SER A 255 -28.71 1.87 -8.30
N LEU A 256 -27.69 1.11 -7.88
CA LEU A 256 -27.65 0.47 -6.55
C LEU A 256 -27.10 1.40 -5.46
N GLY A 257 -26.48 2.52 -5.85
CA GLY A 257 -25.82 3.44 -4.90
C GLY A 257 -26.68 3.83 -3.71
N PRO A 258 -27.97 4.20 -3.87
CA PRO A 258 -28.84 4.52 -2.75
C PRO A 258 -29.03 3.38 -1.73
N ASP A 259 -29.00 2.14 -2.21
CA ASP A 259 -29.16 0.94 -1.35
C ASP A 259 -27.84 0.52 -0.68
N LEU A 260 -26.70 0.89 -1.29
CA LEU A 260 -25.38 0.58 -0.77
C LEU A 260 -24.86 1.64 0.21
N LEU A 261 -25.31 2.87 0.08
CA LEU A 261 -24.84 3.99 0.88
C LEU A 261 -25.17 3.76 2.38
N GLY A 262 -24.14 3.84 3.23
CA GLY A 262 -24.28 3.66 4.67
C GLY A 262 -24.42 2.20 5.13
N THR A 263 -24.27 1.23 4.23
CA THR A 263 -24.23 -0.18 4.64
C THR A 263 -22.92 -0.52 5.35
N HIS A 264 -22.98 -1.56 6.19
CA HIS A 264 -21.82 -2.06 6.90
C HIS A 264 -21.61 -3.54 6.63
N VAL A 265 -20.35 -3.94 6.53
CA VAL A 265 -20.00 -5.36 6.39
C VAL A 265 -20.22 -6.05 7.73
N PHE A 266 -21.17 -6.99 7.77
CA PHE A 266 -21.37 -7.84 8.93
C PHE A 266 -20.41 -9.03 8.90
N VAL A 267 -19.64 -9.20 9.97
CA VAL A 267 -18.70 -10.34 10.11
C VAL A 267 -18.95 -11.05 11.44
N ASN A 268 -19.00 -12.38 11.39
CA ASN A 268 -19.17 -13.23 12.55
C ASN A 268 -17.97 -14.17 12.79
N VAL A 269 -16.97 -14.12 11.93
CA VAL A 269 -15.71 -14.86 12.06
C VAL A 269 -14.55 -13.90 11.81
N GLY A 270 -13.58 -13.87 12.71
CA GLY A 270 -12.32 -13.14 12.55
C GLY A 270 -11.16 -14.10 12.33
N VAL A 271 -10.21 -13.70 11.49
CA VAL A 271 -8.92 -14.38 11.34
C VAL A 271 -7.86 -13.52 12.00
N ALA A 272 -7.19 -14.06 13.02
CA ALA A 272 -6.01 -13.41 13.59
C ALA A 272 -4.82 -13.67 12.66
N ALA A 273 -4.22 -12.60 12.16
CA ALA A 273 -2.99 -12.65 11.41
C ALA A 273 -1.89 -11.89 12.17
N ALA A 274 -0.68 -12.45 12.22
CA ALA A 274 0.49 -11.72 12.66
C ALA A 274 0.83 -10.65 11.62
N ASP A 275 1.37 -9.53 12.06
CA ASP A 275 1.84 -8.52 11.14
C ASP A 275 2.97 -9.08 10.27
N GLN A 276 2.98 -8.70 8.99
CA GLN A 276 3.99 -9.17 8.01
C GLN A 276 5.41 -8.72 8.33
N GLU A 277 5.61 -7.96 9.40
CA GLU A 277 6.91 -7.46 9.84
C GLU A 277 7.80 -8.53 10.47
N VAL A 278 7.28 -9.71 10.73
CA VAL A 278 7.99 -10.77 11.47
C VAL A 278 8.25 -12.01 10.61
N SER A 279 7.84 -12.01 9.34
CA SER A 279 8.06 -13.16 8.44
C SER A 279 9.11 -12.88 7.36
#